data_62763d065bc0905fd72cd16e0691a882
#
_entry.id   62763d065bc0905fd72cd16e0691a882
#
_cell.length_a   1.000
_cell.length_b   1.000
_cell.length_c   1.000
_cell.angle_alpha   90.00
_cell.angle_beta   90.00
_cell.angle_gamma   90.00
#
_symmetry.space_group_name_H-M   'P 1'
#
loop_
_entity.id
_entity.type
_entity.pdbx_description
1 polymer ?
#
loop_
_entity_poly.entity_id
_entity_poly.type
_entity_poly.pdbx_seq_one_letter_code
_entity_poly.pdbx_strand_id
1 'polypeptide(L)'
;MLFVVGLIVLGVEHVDGNDMYCVVTNCGEIGVRKGVNIPNFNIGLPSVTPQDRADIMFGCELGIDAIAASFIRDAKAVDEIRQICVEMGAPHVQIFPKIESALGVENFDEILHVSDGIMVARGDLGVEVPAAKVPHIQKTIIKKCAEHYKPVITATQMLD
;
A
#
# COMPACT_ATOMS: atom_id res chain seq x y z
N MET A 1 -3.20 -10.56 14.43
CA MET A 1 -3.23 -9.12 14.08
C MET A 1 -1.92 -8.48 14.50
N LEU A 2 -1.44 -7.50 13.76
CA LEU A 2 -0.21 -6.78 14.03
C LEU A 2 -0.50 -5.29 14.21
N PHE A 3 0.11 -4.66 15.22
CA PHE A 3 0.01 -3.21 15.45
C PHE A 3 1.37 -2.53 15.27
N VAL A 4 1.34 -1.23 14.94
CA VAL A 4 2.54 -0.39 14.87
C VAL A 4 3.61 -1.02 13.99
N VAL A 5 3.33 -1.17 12.69
CA VAL A 5 4.28 -1.73 11.70
C VAL A 5 4.77 -3.14 12.12
N GLY A 6 3.87 -3.95 12.68
CA GLY A 6 4.17 -5.33 13.08
C GLY A 6 4.98 -5.48 14.38
N LEU A 7 5.19 -4.41 15.15
CA LEU A 7 5.95 -4.48 16.39
C LEU A 7 5.20 -5.15 17.55
N ILE A 8 3.85 -5.06 17.55
CA ILE A 8 3.01 -5.69 18.57
C ILE A 8 2.09 -6.70 17.90
N VAL A 9 2.13 -7.92 18.38
CA VAL A 9 1.40 -9.04 17.82
C VAL A 9 0.27 -9.47 18.77
N LEU A 10 -0.95 -9.54 18.23
CA LEU A 10 -2.11 -10.07 18.93
C LEU A 10 -2.54 -11.40 18.32
N GLY A 11 -2.63 -12.42 19.16
CA GLY A 11 -3.31 -13.69 18.82
C GLY A 11 -4.81 -13.56 19.08
N VAL A 12 -5.64 -13.88 18.09
CA VAL A 12 -7.12 -13.94 18.28
C VAL A 12 -7.46 -15.24 18.96
N GLU A 13 -8.14 -15.20 20.11
CA GLU A 13 -8.64 -16.37 20.81
C GLU A 13 -10.05 -16.75 20.37
N HIS A 14 -10.97 -15.78 20.35
CA HIS A 14 -12.34 -15.98 19.88
C HIS A 14 -12.98 -14.67 19.43
N VAL A 15 -14.09 -14.78 18.72
CA VAL A 15 -14.89 -13.65 18.25
C VAL A 15 -16.31 -13.85 18.80
N ASP A 16 -16.87 -12.78 19.39
CA ASP A 16 -18.27 -12.76 19.85
C ASP A 16 -18.97 -11.53 19.25
N GLY A 17 -19.87 -11.77 18.32
CA GLY A 17 -20.52 -10.70 17.55
C GLY A 17 -19.51 -9.85 16.79
N ASN A 18 -19.41 -8.58 17.17
CA ASN A 18 -18.46 -7.61 16.59
C ASN A 18 -17.17 -7.46 17.42
N ASP A 19 -17.05 -8.16 18.53
CA ASP A 19 -15.92 -8.07 19.44
C ASP A 19 -14.92 -9.20 19.19
N MET A 20 -13.64 -8.85 19.22
CA MET A 20 -12.54 -9.78 18.98
C MET A 20 -11.65 -9.83 20.24
N TYR A 21 -11.62 -10.99 20.88
CA TYR A 21 -10.83 -11.23 22.08
C TYR A 21 -9.46 -11.72 21.71
N CYS A 22 -8.43 -10.99 22.15
CA CYS A 22 -7.06 -11.24 21.73
C CYS A 22 -6.10 -11.35 22.92
N VAL A 23 -5.08 -12.15 22.76
CA VAL A 23 -3.92 -12.22 23.66
C VAL A 23 -2.76 -11.45 23.04
N VAL A 24 -2.11 -10.59 23.83
CA VAL A 24 -0.87 -9.92 23.45
C VAL A 24 0.27 -10.91 23.54
N THR A 25 0.96 -11.19 22.44
CA THR A 25 2.00 -12.21 22.37
C THR A 25 3.42 -11.68 22.62
N ASN A 26 3.60 -10.36 22.54
CA ASN A 26 4.88 -9.70 22.81
C ASN A 26 4.68 -8.33 23.47
N CYS A 27 5.70 -7.83 24.17
CA CYS A 27 5.64 -6.55 24.85
C CYS A 27 5.84 -5.36 23.89
N GLY A 28 5.19 -4.23 24.20
CA GLY A 28 5.36 -2.98 23.48
C GLY A 28 4.35 -1.91 23.91
N GLU A 29 4.52 -0.70 23.41
CA GLU A 29 3.61 0.43 23.65
C GLU A 29 2.77 0.68 22.40
N ILE A 30 1.45 0.79 22.56
CA ILE A 30 0.52 1.15 21.50
C ILE A 30 0.09 2.60 21.69
N GLY A 31 0.49 3.47 20.76
CA GLY A 31 0.00 4.83 20.71
C GLY A 31 -1.43 4.92 20.19
N VAL A 32 -2.05 6.10 20.36
CA VAL A 32 -3.39 6.37 19.80
C VAL A 32 -3.38 6.41 18.26
N ARG A 33 -4.50 6.04 17.63
CA ARG A 33 -4.71 6.08 16.17
C ARG A 33 -3.69 5.27 15.37
N LYS A 34 -3.27 4.13 15.87
CA LYS A 34 -2.37 3.23 15.15
C LYS A 34 -3.15 2.26 14.25
N GLY A 35 -2.59 2.00 13.07
CA GLY A 35 -3.14 1.04 12.14
C GLY A 35 -3.03 -0.40 12.65
N VAL A 36 -3.91 -1.25 12.17
CA VAL A 36 -3.92 -2.69 12.41
C VAL A 36 -3.68 -3.39 11.09
N ASN A 37 -2.69 -4.26 11.04
CA ASN A 37 -2.43 -5.13 9.90
C ASN A 37 -2.92 -6.54 10.22
N ILE A 38 -3.59 -7.17 9.26
CA ILE A 38 -4.01 -8.56 9.34
C ILE A 38 -3.37 -9.29 8.16
N PRO A 39 -2.16 -9.83 8.33
CA PRO A 39 -1.42 -10.46 7.23
C PRO A 39 -2.24 -11.58 6.57
N ASN A 40 -2.10 -11.71 5.26
CA ASN A 40 -2.79 -12.72 4.44
C ASN A 40 -4.33 -12.64 4.47
N PHE A 41 -4.91 -11.52 4.87
CA PHE A 41 -6.35 -11.34 4.89
C PHE A 41 -6.78 -10.09 4.11
N ASN A 42 -7.67 -10.28 3.15
CA ASN A 42 -8.28 -9.16 2.44
C ASN A 42 -9.53 -8.68 3.21
N ILE A 43 -9.42 -7.52 3.83
CA ILE A 43 -10.49 -6.93 4.66
C ILE A 43 -11.67 -6.43 3.80
N GLY A 44 -11.55 -6.43 2.47
CA GLY A 44 -12.61 -5.96 1.55
C GLY A 44 -12.88 -4.45 1.62
N LEU A 45 -11.98 -3.68 2.22
CA LEU A 45 -12.08 -2.22 2.21
C LEU A 45 -11.80 -1.67 0.81
N PRO A 46 -12.51 -0.61 0.39
CA PRO A 46 -12.23 0.05 -0.89
C PRO A 46 -10.79 0.57 -0.89
N SER A 47 -10.13 0.46 -2.04
CA SER A 47 -8.76 0.96 -2.20
C SER A 47 -8.72 2.49 -2.24
N VAL A 48 -9.80 3.12 -2.72
CA VAL A 48 -10.00 4.57 -2.70
C VAL A 48 -11.21 4.86 -1.83
N THR A 49 -11.00 5.49 -0.68
CA THR A 49 -12.09 5.89 0.22
C THR A 49 -12.73 7.20 -0.24
N PRO A 50 -13.93 7.57 0.26
CA PRO A 50 -14.49 8.90 0.01
C PRO A 50 -13.57 10.06 0.42
N GLN A 51 -12.77 9.87 1.48
CA GLN A 51 -11.78 10.86 1.91
C GLN A 51 -10.63 10.94 0.91
N ASP A 52 -10.09 9.80 0.45
CA ASP A 52 -9.02 9.78 -0.57
C ASP A 52 -9.48 10.48 -1.86
N ARG A 53 -10.74 10.25 -2.27
CA ARG A 53 -11.31 10.95 -3.42
C ARG A 53 -11.32 12.48 -3.23
N ALA A 54 -11.75 12.95 -2.06
CA ALA A 54 -11.77 14.38 -1.76
C ALA A 54 -10.34 14.97 -1.75
N ASP A 55 -9.38 14.24 -1.17
CA ASP A 55 -7.97 14.66 -1.10
C ASP A 55 -7.32 14.70 -2.49
N ILE A 56 -7.61 13.71 -3.34
CA ILE A 56 -7.15 13.69 -4.75
C ILE A 56 -7.72 14.90 -5.52
N MET A 57 -9.02 15.15 -5.40
CA MET A 57 -9.67 16.31 -6.06
C MET A 57 -9.02 17.61 -5.61
N PHE A 58 -8.82 17.80 -4.31
CA PHE A 58 -8.14 18.97 -3.76
C PHE A 58 -6.69 19.10 -4.26
N GLY A 59 -5.96 17.99 -4.32
CA GLY A 59 -4.61 17.96 -4.89
C GLY A 59 -4.60 18.40 -6.36
N CYS A 60 -5.55 17.92 -7.17
CA CYS A 60 -5.68 18.31 -8.56
C CYS A 60 -5.96 19.83 -8.72
N GLU A 61 -6.81 20.40 -7.85
CA GLU A 61 -7.07 21.85 -7.83
C GLU A 61 -5.81 22.67 -7.52
N LEU A 62 -4.91 22.12 -6.70
CA LEU A 62 -3.62 22.76 -6.38
C LEU A 62 -2.56 22.55 -7.45
N GLY A 63 -2.84 21.76 -8.49
CA GLY A 63 -1.91 21.50 -9.58
C GLY A 63 -0.75 20.57 -9.22
N ILE A 64 -1.03 19.48 -8.51
CA ILE A 64 -0.02 18.46 -8.21
C ILE A 64 0.48 17.76 -9.48
N ASP A 65 1.74 17.32 -9.45
CA ASP A 65 2.37 16.59 -10.55
C ASP A 65 2.22 15.06 -10.43
N ALA A 66 2.14 14.55 -9.21
CA ALA A 66 2.10 13.11 -8.98
C ALA A 66 1.34 12.73 -7.70
N ILE A 67 0.81 11.50 -7.68
CA ILE A 67 0.15 10.86 -6.54
C ILE A 67 0.90 9.60 -6.17
N ALA A 68 1.37 9.49 -4.92
CA ALA A 68 1.88 8.25 -4.33
C ALA A 68 0.72 7.54 -3.63
N ALA A 69 0.11 6.56 -4.29
CA ALA A 69 -1.09 5.89 -3.82
C ALA A 69 -0.76 4.72 -2.90
N SER A 70 -1.14 4.82 -1.61
CA SER A 70 -0.91 3.79 -0.61
C SER A 70 -1.85 2.60 -0.75
N PHE A 71 -1.39 1.42 -0.33
CA PHE A 71 -2.16 0.19 -0.23
C PHE A 71 -2.87 -0.25 -1.52
N ILE A 72 -2.28 0.03 -2.67
CA ILE A 72 -2.77 -0.46 -3.96
C ILE A 72 -2.60 -1.98 -4.03
N ARG A 73 -3.69 -2.68 -4.36
CA ARG A 73 -3.76 -4.14 -4.39
C ARG A 73 -4.08 -4.71 -5.77
N ASP A 74 -4.62 -3.88 -6.68
CA ASP A 74 -5.02 -4.25 -8.04
C ASP A 74 -4.97 -3.06 -8.99
N ALA A 75 -5.08 -3.32 -10.29
CA ALA A 75 -5.09 -2.30 -11.34
C ALA A 75 -6.32 -1.37 -11.25
N LYS A 76 -7.46 -1.89 -10.77
CA LYS A 76 -8.70 -1.11 -10.71
C LYS A 76 -8.58 0.09 -9.79
N ALA A 77 -7.84 -0.05 -8.69
CA ALA A 77 -7.59 1.07 -7.78
C ALA A 77 -6.80 2.20 -8.45
N VAL A 78 -5.84 1.88 -9.31
CA VAL A 78 -5.07 2.86 -10.08
C VAL A 78 -5.96 3.53 -11.12
N ASP A 79 -6.78 2.75 -11.82
CA ASP A 79 -7.73 3.28 -12.82
C ASP A 79 -8.77 4.21 -12.18
N GLU A 80 -9.26 3.90 -10.97
CA GLU A 80 -10.17 4.75 -10.21
C GLU A 80 -9.52 6.10 -9.87
N ILE A 81 -8.27 6.12 -9.39
CA ILE A 81 -7.52 7.35 -9.12
C ILE A 81 -7.34 8.14 -10.41
N ARG A 82 -6.97 7.49 -11.51
CA ARG A 82 -6.81 8.14 -12.81
C ARG A 82 -8.12 8.77 -13.31
N GLN A 83 -9.23 8.07 -13.12
CA GLN A 83 -10.55 8.60 -13.49
C GLN A 83 -10.88 9.87 -12.72
N ILE A 84 -10.57 9.93 -11.42
CA ILE A 84 -10.77 11.15 -10.61
C ILE A 84 -9.90 12.29 -11.16
N CYS A 85 -8.63 12.05 -11.48
CA CYS A 85 -7.77 13.07 -12.07
C CYS A 85 -8.31 13.58 -13.41
N VAL A 86 -8.84 12.70 -14.27
CA VAL A 86 -9.45 13.07 -15.55
C VAL A 86 -10.70 13.93 -15.32
N GLU A 87 -11.58 13.56 -14.40
CA GLU A 87 -12.77 14.31 -14.01
C GLU A 87 -12.42 15.73 -13.52
N MET A 88 -11.27 15.88 -12.86
CA MET A 88 -10.75 17.18 -12.39
C MET A 88 -9.98 17.97 -13.45
N GLY A 89 -9.93 17.48 -14.70
CA GLY A 89 -9.19 18.14 -15.78
C GLY A 89 -7.67 18.06 -15.64
N ALA A 90 -7.16 17.11 -14.84
CA ALA A 90 -5.73 16.89 -14.54
C ALA A 90 -5.23 15.51 -15.03
N PRO A 91 -5.44 15.13 -16.32
CA PRO A 91 -5.06 13.81 -16.82
C PRO A 91 -3.53 13.59 -16.87
N HIS A 92 -2.75 14.65 -16.69
CA HIS A 92 -1.28 14.64 -16.69
C HIS A 92 -0.68 14.19 -15.37
N VAL A 93 -1.47 14.13 -14.29
CA VAL A 93 -1.01 13.71 -12.96
C VAL A 93 -0.52 12.26 -13.02
N GLN A 94 0.73 12.06 -12.61
CA GLN A 94 1.35 10.74 -12.59
C GLN A 94 0.93 9.95 -11.36
N ILE A 95 0.68 8.65 -11.52
CA ILE A 95 0.26 7.78 -10.42
C ILE A 95 1.36 6.75 -10.14
N PHE A 96 1.86 6.80 -8.91
CA PHE A 96 2.87 5.88 -8.37
C PHE A 96 2.23 5.00 -7.29
N PRO A 97 1.68 3.83 -7.64
CA PRO A 97 1.20 2.88 -6.65
C PRO A 97 2.32 2.44 -5.72
N LYS A 98 2.01 2.38 -4.42
CA LYS A 98 2.90 1.85 -3.40
C LYS A 98 2.62 0.36 -3.21
N ILE A 99 3.64 -0.46 -3.46
CA ILE A 99 3.58 -1.91 -3.25
C ILE A 99 3.94 -2.19 -1.80
N GLU A 100 2.91 -2.43 -0.99
CA GLU A 100 2.94 -2.52 0.47
C GLU A 100 2.36 -3.82 1.02
N SER A 101 1.75 -4.65 0.17
CA SER A 101 1.02 -5.85 0.58
C SER A 101 1.37 -7.06 -0.27
N ALA A 102 1.07 -8.26 0.25
CA ALA A 102 1.23 -9.51 -0.48
C ALA A 102 0.38 -9.52 -1.77
N LEU A 103 -0.86 -8.99 -1.73
CA LEU A 103 -1.74 -8.88 -2.89
C LEU A 103 -1.17 -7.92 -3.94
N GLY A 104 -0.59 -6.78 -3.52
CA GLY A 104 0.06 -5.87 -4.46
C GLY A 104 1.27 -6.49 -5.16
N VAL A 105 1.99 -7.41 -4.50
CA VAL A 105 3.07 -8.19 -5.11
C VAL A 105 2.51 -9.25 -6.09
N GLU A 106 1.45 -9.94 -5.71
CA GLU A 106 0.80 -10.95 -6.54
C GLU A 106 0.25 -10.34 -7.85
N ASN A 107 -0.43 -9.19 -7.73
CA ASN A 107 -1.04 -8.48 -8.86
C ASN A 107 -0.10 -7.45 -9.49
N PHE A 108 1.20 -7.53 -9.22
CA PHE A 108 2.17 -6.50 -9.62
C PHE A 108 2.16 -6.20 -11.13
N ASP A 109 2.04 -7.20 -11.97
CA ASP A 109 2.14 -7.02 -13.42
C ASP A 109 0.96 -6.20 -13.98
N GLU A 110 -0.26 -6.42 -13.49
CA GLU A 110 -1.41 -5.62 -13.88
C GLU A 110 -1.34 -4.18 -13.33
N ILE A 111 -0.86 -4.02 -12.09
CA ILE A 111 -0.65 -2.71 -11.49
C ILE A 111 0.41 -1.93 -12.28
N LEU A 112 1.55 -2.56 -12.59
CA LEU A 112 2.61 -1.95 -13.37
C LEU A 112 2.09 -1.46 -14.73
N HIS A 113 1.24 -2.24 -15.38
CA HIS A 113 0.73 -1.90 -16.72
C HIS A 113 0.00 -0.55 -16.74
N VAL A 114 -0.83 -0.25 -15.75
CA VAL A 114 -1.69 0.95 -15.68
C VAL A 114 -1.05 2.14 -14.95
N SER A 115 0.13 1.97 -14.37
CA SER A 115 0.82 2.96 -13.55
C SER A 115 1.82 3.79 -14.36
N ASP A 116 2.17 4.98 -13.89
CA ASP A 116 3.23 5.82 -14.48
C ASP A 116 4.61 5.51 -13.88
N GLY A 117 4.65 4.98 -12.68
CA GLY A 117 5.82 4.48 -11.98
C GLY A 117 5.39 3.65 -10.78
N ILE A 118 6.34 3.16 -10.00
CA ILE A 118 6.07 2.29 -8.84
C ILE A 118 6.86 2.79 -7.63
N MET A 119 6.28 2.66 -6.43
CA MET A 119 7.02 2.80 -5.19
C MET A 119 7.04 1.47 -4.43
N VAL A 120 8.23 1.00 -4.09
CA VAL A 120 8.43 -0.16 -3.20
C VAL A 120 8.51 0.33 -1.77
N ALA A 121 7.43 0.17 -1.00
CA ALA A 121 7.36 0.58 0.40
C ALA A 121 7.79 -0.59 1.31
N ARG A 122 9.10 -0.73 1.50
CA ARG A 122 9.70 -1.90 2.15
C ARG A 122 9.30 -2.08 3.61
N GLY A 123 9.06 -0.99 4.33
CA GLY A 123 8.64 -1.02 5.73
C GLY A 123 7.30 -1.76 5.88
N ASP A 124 6.28 -1.28 5.18
CA ASP A 124 4.94 -1.87 5.23
C ASP A 124 4.91 -3.26 4.60
N LEU A 125 5.62 -3.44 3.48
CA LEU A 125 5.73 -4.75 2.83
C LEU A 125 6.36 -5.81 3.74
N GLY A 126 7.34 -5.44 4.58
CA GLY A 126 8.00 -6.34 5.54
C GLY A 126 7.09 -6.78 6.70
N VAL A 127 5.95 -6.12 6.90
CA VAL A 127 4.89 -6.55 7.85
C VAL A 127 4.00 -7.62 7.22
N GLU A 128 3.74 -7.50 5.91
CA GLU A 128 2.82 -8.35 5.16
C GLU A 128 3.49 -9.65 4.64
N VAL A 129 4.78 -9.57 4.32
CA VAL A 129 5.55 -10.72 3.82
C VAL A 129 6.77 -10.98 4.71
N PRO A 130 7.32 -12.20 4.74
CA PRO A 130 8.55 -12.47 5.49
C PRO A 130 9.66 -11.50 5.09
N ALA A 131 10.27 -10.82 6.06
CA ALA A 131 11.29 -9.78 5.84
C ALA A 131 12.43 -10.25 4.93
N ALA A 132 12.84 -11.52 5.03
CA ALA A 132 13.85 -12.13 4.15
C ALA A 132 13.46 -12.15 2.66
N LYS A 133 12.17 -12.05 2.32
CA LYS A 133 11.69 -12.00 0.93
C LYS A 133 11.70 -10.59 0.35
N VAL A 134 11.64 -9.55 1.18
CA VAL A 134 11.55 -8.15 0.73
C VAL A 134 12.65 -7.77 -0.25
N PRO A 135 13.95 -8.09 -0.04
CA PRO A 135 14.99 -7.77 -0.99
C PRO A 135 14.81 -8.44 -2.36
N HIS A 136 14.29 -9.66 -2.39
CA HIS A 136 14.03 -10.38 -3.64
C HIS A 136 12.86 -9.77 -4.40
N ILE A 137 11.77 -9.44 -3.70
CA ILE A 137 10.60 -8.75 -4.27
C ILE A 137 11.02 -7.40 -4.83
N GLN A 138 11.78 -6.60 -4.07
CA GLN A 138 12.31 -5.32 -4.52
C GLN A 138 13.11 -5.45 -5.82
N LYS A 139 14.04 -6.40 -5.90
CA LYS A 139 14.85 -6.62 -7.12
C LYS A 139 13.99 -7.02 -8.31
N THR A 140 12.98 -7.85 -8.10
CA THR A 140 12.03 -8.26 -9.14
C THR A 140 11.23 -7.06 -9.65
N ILE A 141 10.71 -6.23 -8.75
CA ILE A 141 9.98 -5.00 -9.10
C ILE A 141 10.85 -4.06 -9.90
N ILE A 142 12.07 -3.76 -9.43
CA ILE A 142 13.02 -2.88 -10.13
C ILE A 142 13.30 -3.38 -11.55
N LYS A 143 13.56 -4.69 -11.71
CA LYS A 143 13.80 -5.30 -13.00
C LYS A 143 12.61 -5.13 -13.94
N LYS A 144 11.40 -5.47 -13.48
CA LYS A 144 10.18 -5.33 -14.28
C LYS A 144 9.87 -3.88 -14.65
N CYS A 145 10.06 -2.93 -13.73
CA CYS A 145 9.92 -1.51 -14.02
C CYS A 145 10.89 -1.06 -15.12
N ALA A 146 12.17 -1.49 -15.04
CA ALA A 146 13.16 -1.17 -16.07
C ALA A 146 12.79 -1.76 -17.44
N GLU A 147 12.29 -2.99 -17.50
CA GLU A 147 11.83 -3.64 -18.73
C GLU A 147 10.64 -2.90 -19.38
N HIS A 148 9.83 -2.20 -18.57
CA HIS A 148 8.68 -1.41 -19.02
C HIS A 148 8.98 0.10 -19.11
N TYR A 149 10.24 0.51 -18.95
CA TYR A 149 10.65 1.92 -18.97
C TYR A 149 9.90 2.80 -17.97
N LYS A 150 9.51 2.24 -16.80
CA LYS A 150 8.80 2.97 -15.75
C LYS A 150 9.74 3.27 -14.58
N PRO A 151 9.69 4.49 -14.03
CA PRO A 151 10.49 4.84 -12.85
C PRO A 151 10.06 4.02 -11.63
N VAL A 152 11.04 3.73 -10.76
CA VAL A 152 10.80 3.03 -9.51
C VAL A 152 11.43 3.79 -8.35
N ILE A 153 10.66 4.03 -7.29
CA ILE A 153 11.10 4.63 -6.05
C ILE A 153 11.24 3.52 -5.01
N THR A 154 12.43 3.40 -4.42
CA THR A 154 12.65 2.46 -3.31
C THR A 154 12.56 3.25 -2.00
N ALA A 155 11.48 3.05 -1.25
CA ALA A 155 11.20 3.81 -0.04
C ALA A 155 11.83 3.17 1.20
N THR A 156 12.06 4.04 2.21
CA THR A 156 12.83 3.91 3.42
C THR A 156 14.33 3.75 3.21
N GLN A 157 15.10 3.93 4.29
CA GLN A 157 16.58 3.87 4.25
C GLN A 157 17.06 2.51 3.77
N MET A 158 18.13 2.52 3.00
CA MET A 158 18.74 1.31 2.43
C MET A 158 19.85 0.75 3.30
N LEU A 159 20.49 1.63 4.08
CA LEU A 159 21.62 1.33 4.94
C LEU A 159 21.36 1.98 6.30
N ASP A 160 21.28 1.17 7.35
CA ASP A 160 21.23 1.58 8.76
C ASP A 160 22.42 0.99 9.50
#